data_0aafaf2219326f1979a424a0b0bc3ca5
#
_entry.id   0aafaf2219326f1979a424a0b0bc3ca5
#
_cell.length_a   1.000
_cell.length_b   1.000
_cell.length_c   1.000
_cell.angle_alpha   90.00
_cell.angle_beta   90.00
_cell.angle_gamma   90.00
#
_symmetry.space_group_name_H-M   'P 1'
#
loop_
_entity.id
_entity.type
_entity.pdbx_description
1 polymer ?
#
loop_
_entity_poly.entity_id
_entity_poly.type
_entity_poly.pdbx_seq_one_letter_code
_entity_poly.pdbx_strand_id
1 'polypeptide(L)'
;ATFLMFMEYARNAVRMAALMKQKSIFVYTHDSIGLGEDGPTHQPVEQLTSLRATPNLHTWRPCDTVESAVCWKSAVERKDGPSALIFSRQGLAPQHRNSEQLANVARGGYVLRDVSSELDAIIIATGSEVELALDAANDLAAQGVKVRVVSMPCAEIFAAQESSYRDAVLPPSVRARVAVEAAHADYWYKYVGLDGRVVGMTTFGESAPGGELMKQFGFTVENVVEAVKSQLLLESELIQKNVLQGLMIRE
;
A
#
# COMPACT_ATOMS: atom_id res chain seq x y z
N ALA A 1 -11.28 14.00 15.00
CA ALA A 1 -10.73 12.65 15.06
C ALA A 1 -11.81 11.64 15.43
N THR A 2 -11.79 10.46 14.82
CA THR A 2 -12.68 9.34 15.11
C THR A 2 -12.08 8.05 14.52
N PHE A 3 -12.76 6.90 14.68
CA PHE A 3 -12.41 5.68 13.94
C PHE A 3 -12.64 5.87 12.44
N LEU A 4 -11.83 5.20 11.62
CA LEU A 4 -11.94 5.37 10.16
C LEU A 4 -13.34 5.01 9.64
N MET A 5 -13.97 3.97 10.19
CA MET A 5 -15.32 3.58 9.79
C MET A 5 -16.33 4.73 9.96
N PHE A 6 -16.19 5.54 11.00
CA PHE A 6 -17.12 6.65 11.27
C PHE A 6 -16.88 7.88 10.40
N MET A 7 -15.87 7.86 9.51
CA MET A 7 -15.76 8.83 8.43
C MET A 7 -17.04 8.88 7.57
N GLU A 8 -17.77 7.76 7.48
CA GLU A 8 -19.02 7.69 6.70
C GLU A 8 -20.07 8.70 7.18
N TYR A 9 -20.14 9.01 8.47
CA TYR A 9 -21.03 10.05 8.99
C TYR A 9 -20.66 11.47 8.54
N ALA A 10 -19.40 11.69 8.20
CA ALA A 10 -18.86 13.00 7.78
C ALA A 10 -18.42 13.02 6.31
N ARG A 11 -18.75 12.00 5.51
CA ARG A 11 -18.27 11.83 4.15
C ARG A 11 -18.48 13.04 3.27
N ASN A 12 -19.67 13.65 3.32
CA ASN A 12 -19.96 14.86 2.56
C ASN A 12 -19.11 16.05 3.05
N ALA A 13 -18.86 16.18 4.35
CA ALA A 13 -18.01 17.24 4.89
C ALA A 13 -16.55 17.08 4.43
N VAL A 14 -16.01 15.86 4.42
CA VAL A 14 -14.67 15.56 3.89
C VAL A 14 -14.60 15.93 2.39
N ARG A 15 -15.60 15.51 1.61
CA ARG A 15 -15.71 15.83 0.19
C ARG A 15 -15.79 17.34 -0.04
N MET A 16 -16.59 18.05 0.75
CA MET A 16 -16.71 19.51 0.63
C MET A 16 -15.43 20.23 1.03
N ALA A 17 -14.72 19.79 2.05
CA ALA A 17 -13.42 20.34 2.41
C ALA A 17 -12.42 20.21 1.23
N ALA A 18 -12.40 19.06 0.55
CA ALA A 18 -11.56 18.84 -0.62
C ALA A 18 -11.98 19.71 -1.82
N LEU A 19 -13.26 19.80 -2.12
CA LEU A 19 -13.83 20.64 -3.19
C LEU A 19 -13.53 22.13 -2.98
N MET A 20 -13.67 22.60 -1.74
CA MET A 20 -13.44 23.99 -1.35
C MET A 20 -11.95 24.29 -1.07
N LYS A 21 -11.06 23.32 -1.23
CA LYS A 21 -9.61 23.42 -0.93
C LYS A 21 -9.33 23.92 0.49
N GLN A 22 -10.16 23.50 1.45
CA GLN A 22 -10.00 23.92 2.84
C GLN A 22 -8.86 23.14 3.50
N LYS A 23 -7.97 23.85 4.19
CA LYS A 23 -6.94 23.26 5.02
C LYS A 23 -7.58 22.61 6.26
N SER A 24 -7.95 21.35 6.15
CA SER A 24 -8.48 20.54 7.25
C SER A 24 -7.64 19.29 7.43
N ILE A 25 -7.42 18.88 8.67
CA ILE A 25 -6.73 17.64 9.00
C ILE A 25 -7.75 16.71 9.65
N PHE A 26 -8.10 15.65 8.94
CA PHE A 26 -8.94 14.58 9.44
C PHE A 26 -8.05 13.49 10.03
N VAL A 27 -8.28 13.11 11.28
CA VAL A 27 -7.52 12.08 11.96
C VAL A 27 -8.42 10.88 12.20
N TYR A 28 -8.04 9.75 11.63
CA TYR A 28 -8.77 8.50 11.76
C TYR A 28 -7.87 7.43 12.36
N THR A 29 -8.42 6.65 13.27
CA THR A 29 -7.75 5.50 13.87
C THR A 29 -8.52 4.22 13.56
N HIS A 30 -7.99 3.06 13.96
CA HIS A 30 -8.65 1.77 13.73
C HIS A 30 -8.87 1.52 12.23
N ASP A 31 -7.77 1.51 11.51
CA ASP A 31 -7.65 1.63 10.06
C ASP A 31 -8.11 0.41 9.25
N SER A 32 -8.28 -0.76 9.90
CA SER A 32 -8.49 -2.05 9.20
C SER A 32 -9.15 -3.11 10.08
N ILE A 33 -9.22 -4.34 9.59
CA ILE A 33 -9.65 -5.53 10.37
C ILE A 33 -8.76 -5.78 11.60
N GLY A 34 -7.55 -5.20 11.63
CA GLY A 34 -6.69 -5.21 12.82
C GLY A 34 -7.31 -4.55 14.06
N LEU A 35 -8.44 -3.84 13.90
CA LEU A 35 -9.27 -3.37 15.01
C LEU A 35 -9.73 -4.52 15.91
N GLY A 36 -10.14 -5.66 15.35
CA GLY A 36 -10.44 -6.86 16.12
C GLY A 36 -11.93 -7.06 16.43
N GLU A 37 -12.23 -7.35 17.70
CA GLU A 37 -13.50 -7.93 18.16
C GLU A 37 -14.73 -7.03 17.98
N ASP A 38 -14.56 -5.73 17.80
CA ASP A 38 -15.68 -4.80 17.50
C ASP A 38 -16.42 -5.17 16.19
N GLY A 39 -15.75 -5.96 15.35
CA GLY A 39 -16.36 -6.67 14.23
C GLY A 39 -16.62 -5.81 12.99
N PRO A 40 -17.35 -6.37 12.01
CA PRO A 40 -17.49 -5.79 10.66
C PRO A 40 -18.17 -4.41 10.65
N THR A 41 -18.97 -4.07 11.65
CA THR A 41 -19.59 -2.72 11.74
C THR A 41 -18.60 -1.60 12.06
N HIS A 42 -17.40 -1.95 12.55
CA HIS A 42 -16.36 -1.00 12.94
C HIS A 42 -15.09 -1.15 12.11
N GLN A 43 -14.95 -2.24 11.37
CA GLN A 43 -13.78 -2.54 10.55
C GLN A 43 -13.92 -1.90 9.16
N PRO A 44 -13.08 -0.90 8.81
CA PRO A 44 -13.11 -0.32 7.48
C PRO A 44 -12.53 -1.29 6.44
N VAL A 45 -13.12 -1.31 5.27
CA VAL A 45 -12.67 -2.07 4.09
C VAL A 45 -12.57 -1.14 2.89
N GLU A 46 -13.68 -0.50 2.48
CA GLU A 46 -13.77 0.38 1.32
C GLU A 46 -13.39 1.85 1.60
N GLN A 47 -13.27 2.24 2.87
CA GLN A 47 -13.06 3.63 3.28
C GLN A 47 -11.76 4.21 2.74
N LEU A 48 -10.65 3.45 2.76
CA LEU A 48 -9.38 3.90 2.20
C LEU A 48 -9.47 4.15 0.69
N THR A 49 -10.06 3.24 -0.06
CA THR A 49 -10.29 3.40 -1.50
C THR A 49 -11.13 4.63 -1.79
N SER A 50 -12.18 4.83 -1.01
CA SER A 50 -13.09 5.95 -1.09
C SER A 50 -12.42 7.30 -0.79
N LEU A 51 -11.57 7.38 0.23
CA LEU A 51 -10.79 8.57 0.53
C LEU A 51 -9.80 8.89 -0.60
N ARG A 52 -9.04 7.89 -1.07
CA ARG A 52 -8.09 8.02 -2.17
C ARG A 52 -8.75 8.38 -3.51
N ALA A 53 -10.00 8.00 -3.72
CA ALA A 53 -10.78 8.39 -4.89
C ALA A 53 -11.32 9.83 -4.80
N THR A 54 -11.26 10.48 -3.63
CA THR A 54 -11.73 11.86 -3.44
C THR A 54 -10.69 12.84 -4.00
N PRO A 55 -11.00 13.61 -5.06
CA PRO A 55 -10.05 14.57 -5.63
C PRO A 55 -9.56 15.59 -4.60
N ASN A 56 -8.30 15.98 -4.69
CA ASN A 56 -7.67 16.96 -3.82
C ASN A 56 -7.65 16.58 -2.32
N LEU A 57 -7.82 15.31 -1.97
CA LEU A 57 -7.58 14.80 -0.62
C LEU A 57 -6.25 14.02 -0.61
N HIS A 58 -5.38 14.28 0.37
CA HIS A 58 -4.21 13.44 0.62
C HIS A 58 -4.54 12.45 1.72
N THR A 59 -4.47 11.17 1.41
CA THR A 59 -4.76 10.07 2.35
C THR A 59 -3.46 9.41 2.78
N TRP A 60 -3.04 9.69 4.01
CA TRP A 60 -1.82 9.17 4.60
C TRP A 60 -2.12 7.97 5.50
N ARG A 61 -1.44 6.88 5.27
CA ARG A 61 -1.49 5.66 6.10
C ARG A 61 -0.08 5.22 6.47
N PRO A 62 0.51 5.80 7.54
CA PRO A 62 1.89 5.54 7.94
C PRO A 62 2.07 4.16 8.57
N CYS A 63 3.25 3.57 8.38
CA CYS A 63 3.60 2.25 8.91
C CYS A 63 4.28 2.30 10.28
N ASP A 64 4.71 3.46 10.76
CA ASP A 64 5.40 3.62 12.04
C ASP A 64 5.42 5.08 12.52
N THR A 65 6.10 5.33 13.64
CA THR A 65 6.23 6.67 14.24
C THR A 65 6.95 7.65 13.31
N VAL A 66 7.94 7.20 12.54
CA VAL A 66 8.73 8.06 11.65
C VAL A 66 7.86 8.54 10.49
N GLU A 67 7.17 7.63 9.81
CA GLU A 67 6.21 8.03 8.78
C GLU A 67 5.08 8.89 9.36
N SER A 68 4.58 8.57 10.56
CA SER A 68 3.56 9.38 11.24
C SER A 68 3.99 10.82 11.43
N ALA A 69 5.25 11.05 11.87
CA ALA A 69 5.78 12.40 12.03
C ALA A 69 5.84 13.17 10.70
N VAL A 70 6.26 12.51 9.62
CA VAL A 70 6.30 13.12 8.28
C VAL A 70 4.89 13.40 7.75
N CYS A 71 3.94 12.48 7.97
CA CYS A 71 2.52 12.66 7.60
C CYS A 71 1.93 13.90 8.31
N TRP A 72 2.15 14.03 9.60
CA TRP A 72 1.72 15.20 10.37
C TRP A 72 2.36 16.49 9.85
N LYS A 73 3.68 16.50 9.63
CA LYS A 73 4.38 17.64 9.05
C LYS A 73 3.75 18.03 7.71
N SER A 74 3.58 17.09 6.79
CA SER A 74 3.01 17.32 5.48
C SER A 74 1.58 17.86 5.54
N ALA A 75 0.74 17.32 6.44
CA ALA A 75 -0.63 17.77 6.64
C ALA A 75 -0.70 19.19 7.22
N VAL A 76 0.18 19.52 8.16
CA VAL A 76 0.26 20.87 8.76
C VAL A 76 0.76 21.91 7.76
N GLU A 77 1.72 21.55 6.91
CA GLU A 77 2.30 22.46 5.91
C GLU A 77 1.38 22.65 4.68
N ARG A 78 0.52 21.70 4.38
CA ARG A 78 -0.40 21.77 3.24
C ARG A 78 -1.39 22.95 3.37
N LYS A 79 -1.55 23.73 2.28
CA LYS A 79 -2.39 24.95 2.25
C LYS A 79 -3.53 24.89 1.24
N ASP A 80 -3.51 23.95 0.31
CA ASP A 80 -4.36 23.89 -0.88
C ASP A 80 -5.44 22.80 -0.82
N GLY A 81 -5.60 22.15 0.33
CA GLY A 81 -6.61 21.12 0.53
C GLY A 81 -6.48 20.36 1.84
N PRO A 82 -7.42 19.46 2.11
CA PRO A 82 -7.42 18.65 3.33
C PRO A 82 -6.48 17.45 3.24
N SER A 83 -6.07 16.96 4.42
CA SER A 83 -5.35 15.70 4.58
C SER A 83 -6.10 14.79 5.55
N ALA A 84 -6.18 13.51 5.23
CA ALA A 84 -6.65 12.45 6.11
C ALA A 84 -5.44 11.65 6.61
N LEU A 85 -5.27 11.55 7.92
CA LEU A 85 -4.22 10.78 8.58
C LEU A 85 -4.85 9.53 9.18
N ILE A 86 -4.44 8.37 8.71
CA ILE A 86 -5.04 7.08 9.04
C ILE A 86 -4.06 6.25 9.87
N PHE A 87 -4.42 5.96 11.10
CA PHE A 87 -3.55 5.25 12.04
C PHE A 87 -4.15 3.89 12.44
N SER A 88 -3.28 2.92 12.67
CA SER A 88 -3.66 1.61 13.19
C SER A 88 -4.13 1.70 14.65
N ARG A 89 -4.90 0.70 15.09
CA ARG A 89 -5.19 0.47 16.50
C ARG A 89 -3.99 -0.13 17.22
N GLN A 90 -3.36 -1.11 16.58
CA GLN A 90 -2.23 -1.85 17.12
C GLN A 90 -0.94 -1.04 17.05
N GLY A 91 0.00 -1.34 17.95
CA GLY A 91 1.38 -0.84 17.86
C GLY A 91 2.09 -1.45 16.65
N LEU A 92 2.90 -0.64 15.97
CA LEU A 92 3.68 -1.06 14.81
C LEU A 92 5.18 -0.92 15.13
N ALA A 93 5.98 -1.88 14.67
CA ALA A 93 7.41 -1.84 14.86
C ALA A 93 8.06 -0.74 14.01
N PRO A 94 9.04 0.02 14.58
CA PRO A 94 9.76 1.03 13.82
C PRO A 94 10.62 0.40 12.72
N GLN A 95 10.59 0.98 11.54
CA GLN A 95 11.38 0.55 10.41
C GLN A 95 12.66 1.37 10.28
N HIS A 96 13.77 0.71 9.98
CA HIS A 96 15.05 1.40 9.76
C HIS A 96 15.05 2.13 8.41
N ARG A 97 15.53 3.37 8.42
CA ARG A 97 15.69 4.21 7.22
C ARG A 97 17.02 4.95 7.27
N ASN A 98 17.67 5.04 6.14
CA ASN A 98 18.76 5.98 5.95
C ASN A 98 18.21 7.41 5.70
N SER A 99 19.10 8.40 5.60
CA SER A 99 18.71 9.80 5.44
C SER A 99 17.96 10.08 4.14
N GLU A 100 18.29 9.39 3.06
CA GLU A 100 17.60 9.52 1.77
C GLU A 100 16.18 8.94 1.84
N GLN A 101 16.02 7.75 2.39
CA GLN A 101 14.73 7.13 2.60
C GLN A 101 13.82 8.00 3.47
N LEU A 102 14.38 8.57 4.56
CA LEU A 102 13.65 9.48 5.43
C LEU A 102 13.16 10.73 4.67
N ALA A 103 13.99 11.32 3.82
CA ALA A 103 13.61 12.46 2.99
C ALA A 103 12.51 12.09 1.96
N ASN A 104 12.55 10.87 1.47
CA ASN A 104 11.61 10.39 0.46
C ASN A 104 10.22 9.99 1.01
N VAL A 105 10.04 9.82 2.33
CA VAL A 105 8.71 9.56 2.93
C VAL A 105 7.70 10.64 2.50
N ALA A 106 8.10 11.91 2.51
CA ALA A 106 7.24 13.04 2.12
C ALA A 106 6.81 13.03 0.65
N ARG A 107 7.45 12.20 -0.18
CA ARG A 107 7.10 12.00 -1.59
C ARG A 107 5.95 10.99 -1.81
N GLY A 108 5.42 10.43 -0.73
CA GLY A 108 4.20 9.62 -0.72
C GLY A 108 4.37 8.15 -1.05
N GLY A 109 5.50 7.77 -1.63
CA GLY A 109 5.92 6.38 -1.89
C GLY A 109 7.42 6.34 -2.12
N TYR A 110 8.11 5.38 -1.51
CA TYR A 110 9.58 5.30 -1.57
C TYR A 110 10.07 3.86 -1.38
N VAL A 111 11.29 3.60 -1.82
CA VAL A 111 11.94 2.30 -1.64
C VAL A 111 12.41 2.18 -0.19
N LEU A 112 11.75 1.31 0.59
CA LEU A 112 12.12 1.03 1.97
C LEU A 112 13.21 -0.04 2.06
N ARG A 113 13.15 -1.06 1.20
CA ARG A 113 14.17 -2.10 1.06
C ARG A 113 14.48 -2.32 -0.41
N ASP A 114 15.75 -2.41 -0.73
CA ASP A 114 16.23 -2.69 -2.07
C ASP A 114 17.27 -3.80 -2.09
N VAL A 115 17.60 -4.28 -3.26
CA VAL A 115 18.69 -5.22 -3.51
C VAL A 115 19.70 -4.61 -4.50
N SER A 116 20.96 -5.01 -4.40
CA SER A 116 22.06 -4.45 -5.21
C SER A 116 22.16 -5.01 -6.65
N SER A 117 21.16 -5.77 -7.08
CA SER A 117 21.13 -6.48 -8.34
C SER A 117 19.81 -6.27 -9.07
N GLU A 118 19.67 -6.82 -10.26
CA GLU A 118 18.41 -6.80 -11.00
C GLU A 118 17.26 -7.37 -10.15
N LEU A 119 16.10 -6.71 -10.19
CA LEU A 119 14.93 -7.06 -9.41
C LEU A 119 14.13 -8.14 -10.12
N ASP A 120 13.70 -9.14 -9.36
CA ASP A 120 12.72 -10.13 -9.82
C ASP A 120 11.28 -9.66 -9.60
N ALA A 121 11.01 -9.00 -8.44
CA ALA A 121 9.67 -8.56 -8.11
C ALA A 121 9.67 -7.31 -7.20
N ILE A 122 8.50 -6.67 -7.08
CA ILE A 122 8.25 -5.55 -6.16
C ILE A 122 7.03 -5.86 -5.29
N ILE A 123 7.18 -5.67 -3.97
CA ILE A 123 6.06 -5.65 -3.03
C ILE A 123 5.77 -4.19 -2.65
N ILE A 124 4.52 -3.76 -2.81
CA ILE A 124 4.04 -2.43 -2.42
C ILE A 124 3.16 -2.61 -1.19
N ALA A 125 3.48 -1.92 -0.10
CA ALA A 125 2.69 -2.00 1.11
C ALA A 125 2.49 -0.62 1.74
N THR A 126 1.54 -0.52 2.66
CA THR A 126 1.23 0.71 3.39
C THR A 126 0.71 0.38 4.79
N GLY A 127 0.90 1.30 5.74
CA GLY A 127 0.41 1.11 7.09
C GLY A 127 0.96 -0.14 7.76
N SER A 128 0.10 -0.84 8.48
CA SER A 128 0.47 -2.05 9.25
C SER A 128 1.01 -3.20 8.41
N GLU A 129 0.75 -3.24 7.12
CA GLU A 129 1.18 -4.34 6.24
C GLU A 129 2.62 -4.17 5.72
N VAL A 130 3.30 -3.05 6.01
CA VAL A 130 4.70 -2.84 5.60
C VAL A 130 5.65 -3.85 6.29
N GLU A 131 5.45 -4.13 7.57
CA GLU A 131 6.23 -5.14 8.29
C GLU A 131 6.06 -6.52 7.65
N LEU A 132 4.81 -6.92 7.36
CA LEU A 132 4.49 -8.17 6.67
C LEU A 132 5.19 -8.27 5.30
N ALA A 133 5.22 -7.18 4.54
CA ALA A 133 5.91 -7.13 3.25
C ALA A 133 7.43 -7.30 3.39
N LEU A 134 8.03 -6.73 4.44
CA LEU A 134 9.46 -6.89 4.73
C LEU A 134 9.80 -8.33 5.13
N ASP A 135 8.96 -8.96 5.95
CA ASP A 135 9.14 -10.36 6.37
C ASP A 135 9.02 -11.30 5.17
N ALA A 136 8.02 -11.10 4.31
CA ALA A 136 7.89 -11.85 3.07
C ALA A 136 9.09 -11.66 2.13
N ALA A 137 9.64 -10.45 2.05
CA ALA A 137 10.84 -10.18 1.27
C ALA A 137 12.10 -10.83 1.88
N ASN A 138 12.16 -11.01 3.21
CA ASN A 138 13.23 -11.77 3.87
C ASN A 138 13.17 -13.26 3.48
N ASP A 139 11.97 -13.86 3.54
CA ASP A 139 11.75 -15.26 3.18
C ASP A 139 12.04 -15.52 1.69
N LEU A 140 11.63 -14.62 0.80
CA LEU A 140 11.94 -14.68 -0.62
C LEU A 140 13.45 -14.56 -0.89
N ALA A 141 14.13 -13.66 -0.19
CA ALA A 141 15.59 -13.51 -0.30
C ALA A 141 16.35 -14.77 0.12
N ALA A 142 15.89 -15.47 1.17
CA ALA A 142 16.44 -16.76 1.59
C ALA A 142 16.28 -17.85 0.50
N GLN A 143 15.33 -17.68 -0.42
CA GLN A 143 15.06 -18.55 -1.57
C GLN A 143 15.73 -18.05 -2.85
N GLY A 144 16.56 -17.00 -2.78
CA GLY A 144 17.28 -16.43 -3.92
C GLY A 144 16.45 -15.47 -4.78
N VAL A 145 15.22 -15.10 -4.38
CA VAL A 145 14.36 -14.15 -5.10
C VAL A 145 14.67 -12.72 -4.66
N LYS A 146 14.90 -11.84 -5.61
CA LYS A 146 15.36 -10.46 -5.41
C LYS A 146 14.19 -9.51 -5.40
N VAL A 147 13.73 -9.13 -4.22
CA VAL A 147 12.51 -8.36 -4.04
C VAL A 147 12.81 -6.97 -3.47
N ARG A 148 12.24 -5.95 -4.12
CA ARG A 148 12.15 -4.59 -3.59
C ARG A 148 10.88 -4.45 -2.76
N VAL A 149 10.97 -3.78 -1.60
CA VAL A 149 9.79 -3.36 -0.83
C VAL A 149 9.63 -1.84 -0.93
N VAL A 150 8.46 -1.42 -1.35
CA VAL A 150 8.03 -0.01 -1.45
C VAL A 150 7.02 0.27 -0.35
N SER A 151 7.32 1.20 0.55
CA SER A 151 6.31 1.79 1.43
C SER A 151 5.61 2.93 0.71
N MET A 152 4.27 2.92 0.72
CA MET A 152 3.46 3.92 0.03
C MET A 152 2.48 4.60 0.99
N PRO A 153 2.97 5.46 1.90
CA PRO A 153 2.13 6.10 2.89
C PRO A 153 1.08 7.06 2.31
N CYS A 154 1.29 7.62 1.10
CA CYS A 154 0.31 8.51 0.43
C CYS A 154 0.39 8.38 -1.09
N ALA A 155 -0.46 7.56 -1.65
CA ALA A 155 -0.45 7.22 -3.07
C ALA A 155 -0.78 8.42 -3.99
N GLU A 156 -1.54 9.40 -3.53
CA GLU A 156 -1.89 10.61 -4.29
C GLU A 156 -0.66 11.50 -4.49
N ILE A 157 0.15 11.66 -3.46
CA ILE A 157 1.40 12.43 -3.54
C ILE A 157 2.42 11.69 -4.40
N PHE A 158 2.53 10.37 -4.26
CA PHE A 158 3.38 9.57 -5.13
C PHE A 158 2.99 9.70 -6.60
N ALA A 159 1.70 9.62 -6.90
CA ALA A 159 1.21 9.75 -8.27
C ALA A 159 1.49 11.13 -8.90
N ALA A 160 1.61 12.17 -8.08
CA ALA A 160 1.94 13.53 -8.50
C ALA A 160 3.44 13.79 -8.68
N GLN A 161 4.32 12.83 -8.32
CA GLN A 161 5.76 12.96 -8.54
C GLN A 161 6.13 12.95 -10.02
N GLU A 162 7.31 13.47 -10.35
CA GLU A 162 7.91 13.36 -11.68
C GLU A 162 8.01 11.88 -12.13
N SER A 163 7.82 11.62 -13.41
CA SER A 163 7.88 10.25 -13.95
C SER A 163 9.21 9.56 -13.61
N SER A 164 10.32 10.28 -13.71
CA SER A 164 11.65 9.76 -13.34
C SER A 164 11.73 9.21 -11.94
N TYR A 165 11.09 9.86 -10.97
CA TYR A 165 11.04 9.37 -9.60
C TYR A 165 10.12 8.15 -9.47
N ARG A 166 8.93 8.21 -10.06
CA ARG A 166 8.00 7.09 -10.01
C ARG A 166 8.61 5.84 -10.65
N ASP A 167 9.29 6.01 -11.77
CA ASP A 167 9.96 4.92 -12.50
C ASP A 167 11.18 4.40 -11.73
N ALA A 168 11.88 5.25 -10.98
CA ALA A 168 12.94 4.81 -10.09
C ALA A 168 12.42 3.96 -8.92
N VAL A 169 11.26 4.32 -8.35
CA VAL A 169 10.62 3.56 -7.26
C VAL A 169 9.94 2.29 -7.77
N LEU A 170 9.20 2.40 -8.87
CA LEU A 170 8.44 1.31 -9.50
C LEU A 170 8.88 1.15 -10.97
N PRO A 171 10.09 0.58 -11.24
CA PRO A 171 10.60 0.43 -12.59
C PRO A 171 9.59 -0.25 -13.51
N PRO A 172 9.28 0.32 -14.70
CA PRO A 172 8.35 -0.28 -15.66
C PRO A 172 8.80 -1.65 -16.18
N SER A 173 10.10 -1.92 -16.15
CA SER A 173 10.68 -3.22 -16.53
C SER A 173 10.31 -4.36 -15.57
N VAL A 174 10.00 -4.07 -14.31
CA VAL A 174 9.62 -5.07 -13.31
C VAL A 174 8.10 -5.14 -13.24
N ARG A 175 7.53 -6.16 -13.87
CA ARG A 175 6.07 -6.37 -13.95
C ARG A 175 5.52 -7.26 -12.84
N ALA A 176 6.33 -8.16 -12.29
CA ALA A 176 5.97 -8.97 -11.13
C ALA A 176 5.79 -8.08 -9.90
N ARG A 177 4.55 -7.60 -9.69
CA ARG A 177 4.20 -6.69 -8.60
C ARG A 177 3.08 -7.25 -7.76
N VAL A 178 3.25 -7.15 -6.45
CA VAL A 178 2.24 -7.51 -5.45
C VAL A 178 1.97 -6.30 -4.57
N ALA A 179 0.70 -6.01 -4.31
CA ALA A 179 0.33 -5.01 -3.30
C ALA A 179 -0.26 -5.71 -2.06
N VAL A 180 0.01 -5.15 -0.88
CA VAL A 180 -0.46 -5.68 0.41
C VAL A 180 -1.09 -4.56 1.22
N GLU A 181 -2.39 -4.64 1.43
CA GLU A 181 -3.13 -3.69 2.28
C GLU A 181 -4.40 -4.32 2.82
N ALA A 182 -4.62 -4.24 4.12
CA ALA A 182 -5.86 -4.68 4.79
C ALA A 182 -7.02 -3.70 4.53
N ALA A 183 -7.35 -3.52 3.26
CA ALA A 183 -8.44 -2.72 2.71
C ALA A 183 -8.88 -3.32 1.37
N HIS A 184 -9.89 -2.73 0.72
CA HIS A 184 -10.41 -3.23 -0.56
C HIS A 184 -9.32 -3.26 -1.63
N ALA A 185 -9.18 -4.41 -2.30
CA ALA A 185 -8.07 -4.71 -3.19
C ALA A 185 -8.00 -3.83 -4.45
N ASP A 186 -9.15 -3.38 -4.97
CA ASP A 186 -9.27 -2.78 -6.31
C ASP A 186 -8.40 -1.54 -6.53
N TYR A 187 -8.13 -0.77 -5.49
CA TYR A 187 -7.32 0.44 -5.62
C TYR A 187 -5.91 0.17 -6.16
N TRP A 188 -5.36 -1.00 -5.86
CA TRP A 188 -3.96 -1.31 -6.13
C TRP A 188 -3.69 -1.80 -7.54
N TYR A 189 -4.72 -2.19 -8.31
CA TYR A 189 -4.54 -2.67 -9.68
C TYR A 189 -3.89 -1.64 -10.61
N LYS A 190 -4.03 -0.34 -10.33
CA LYS A 190 -3.33 0.72 -11.08
C LYS A 190 -1.79 0.70 -10.91
N TYR A 191 -1.29 0.04 -9.86
CA TYR A 191 0.16 -0.09 -9.58
C TYR A 191 0.70 -1.47 -9.92
N VAL A 192 -0.09 -2.51 -9.70
CA VAL A 192 0.34 -3.89 -9.96
C VAL A 192 -0.04 -4.37 -11.37
N GLY A 193 -0.96 -3.69 -12.05
CA GLY A 193 -1.49 -4.10 -13.35
C GLY A 193 -2.66 -5.08 -13.22
N LEU A 194 -3.35 -5.33 -14.34
CA LEU A 194 -4.55 -6.19 -14.36
C LEU A 194 -4.22 -7.65 -13.99
N ASP A 195 -3.02 -8.12 -14.36
CA ASP A 195 -2.54 -9.46 -14.06
C ASP A 195 -1.82 -9.54 -12.70
N GLY A 196 -1.60 -8.39 -12.05
CA GLY A 196 -0.93 -8.29 -10.76
C GLY A 196 -1.73 -8.91 -9.62
N ARG A 197 -1.08 -9.15 -8.48
CA ARG A 197 -1.71 -9.73 -7.29
C ARG A 197 -1.84 -8.68 -6.19
N VAL A 198 -2.98 -8.75 -5.50
CA VAL A 198 -3.24 -7.91 -4.33
C VAL A 198 -3.64 -8.82 -3.16
N VAL A 199 -2.86 -8.79 -2.09
CA VAL A 199 -3.26 -9.35 -0.80
C VAL A 199 -4.07 -8.27 -0.10
N GLY A 200 -5.38 -8.36 -0.19
CA GLY A 200 -6.34 -7.34 0.24
C GLY A 200 -7.71 -7.93 0.56
N MET A 201 -8.64 -7.08 0.95
CA MET A 201 -10.00 -7.47 1.28
C MET A 201 -10.90 -7.45 0.04
N THR A 202 -11.80 -8.43 -0.04
CA THR A 202 -12.88 -8.48 -1.03
C THR A 202 -14.25 -8.68 -0.38
N THR A 203 -14.27 -8.87 0.93
CA THR A 203 -15.46 -9.03 1.77
C THR A 203 -15.36 -8.15 3.00
N PHE A 204 -16.43 -8.01 3.76
CA PHE A 204 -16.37 -7.43 5.10
C PHE A 204 -15.54 -8.30 6.05
N GLY A 205 -15.06 -7.68 7.14
CA GLY A 205 -14.37 -8.39 8.21
C GLY A 205 -15.32 -9.20 9.10
N GLU A 206 -14.78 -9.72 10.18
CA GLU A 206 -15.49 -10.53 11.17
C GLU A 206 -15.09 -10.14 12.60
N SER A 207 -15.81 -10.63 13.60
CA SER A 207 -15.50 -10.34 15.01
C SER A 207 -14.63 -11.45 15.60
N ALA A 208 -13.33 -11.13 15.77
CA ALA A 208 -12.35 -11.99 16.42
C ALA A 208 -11.11 -11.14 16.79
N PRO A 209 -10.13 -11.67 17.55
CA PRO A 209 -8.87 -10.98 17.79
C PRO A 209 -8.18 -10.57 16.47
N GLY A 210 -7.66 -9.33 16.41
CA GLY A 210 -7.13 -8.77 15.18
C GLY A 210 -6.05 -9.63 14.51
N GLY A 211 -5.15 -10.26 15.29
CA GLY A 211 -4.13 -11.15 14.74
C GLY A 211 -4.69 -12.45 14.15
N GLU A 212 -5.83 -12.95 14.63
CA GLU A 212 -6.53 -14.10 14.05
C GLU A 212 -7.20 -13.69 12.73
N LEU A 213 -7.85 -12.51 12.72
CA LEU A 213 -8.46 -11.97 11.50
C LEU A 213 -7.43 -11.74 10.40
N MET A 214 -6.28 -11.15 10.72
CA MET A 214 -5.21 -10.97 9.74
C MET A 214 -4.83 -12.30 9.09
N LYS A 215 -4.69 -13.38 9.88
CA LYS A 215 -4.40 -14.72 9.35
C LYS A 215 -5.55 -15.28 8.52
N GLN A 216 -6.79 -15.19 9.01
CA GLN A 216 -7.97 -15.73 8.33
C GLN A 216 -8.19 -15.06 6.98
N PHE A 217 -7.95 -13.76 6.86
CA PHE A 217 -8.06 -13.00 5.62
C PHE A 217 -6.79 -13.02 4.76
N GLY A 218 -5.83 -13.85 5.12
CA GLY A 218 -4.64 -14.13 4.30
C GLY A 218 -3.53 -13.08 4.40
N PHE A 219 -3.54 -12.21 5.40
CA PHE A 219 -2.41 -11.31 5.67
C PHE A 219 -1.32 -12.05 6.45
N THR A 220 -0.67 -12.99 5.76
CA THR A 220 0.42 -13.83 6.28
C THR A 220 1.62 -13.76 5.36
N VAL A 221 2.82 -14.04 5.91
CA VAL A 221 4.08 -14.07 5.16
C VAL A 221 4.00 -15.07 4.02
N GLU A 222 3.47 -16.27 4.30
CA GLU A 222 3.34 -17.35 3.34
C GLU A 222 2.48 -16.95 2.14
N ASN A 223 1.36 -16.26 2.38
CA ASN A 223 0.46 -15.84 1.30
C ASN A 223 1.07 -14.73 0.44
N VAL A 224 1.80 -13.79 1.04
CA VAL A 224 2.53 -12.76 0.29
C VAL A 224 3.66 -13.39 -0.55
N VAL A 225 4.40 -14.35 0.01
CA VAL A 225 5.43 -15.12 -0.71
C VAL A 225 4.82 -15.87 -1.89
N GLU A 226 3.69 -16.56 -1.68
CA GLU A 226 2.96 -17.26 -2.73
C GLU A 226 2.48 -16.30 -3.84
N ALA A 227 1.94 -15.15 -3.46
CA ALA A 227 1.51 -14.12 -4.41
C ALA A 227 2.68 -13.64 -5.29
N VAL A 228 3.87 -13.40 -4.72
CA VAL A 228 5.06 -13.03 -5.50
C VAL A 228 5.48 -14.17 -6.43
N LYS A 229 5.57 -15.40 -5.95
CA LYS A 229 5.95 -16.56 -6.78
C LYS A 229 4.99 -16.78 -7.93
N SER A 230 3.69 -16.62 -7.71
CA SER A 230 2.69 -16.74 -8.78
C SER A 230 2.87 -15.69 -9.87
N GLN A 231 3.32 -14.46 -9.51
CA GLN A 231 3.62 -13.41 -10.48
C GLN A 231 4.87 -13.72 -11.32
N LEU A 232 5.91 -14.28 -10.70
CA LEU A 232 7.14 -14.69 -11.39
C LEU A 232 6.86 -15.81 -12.39
N LEU A 233 6.03 -16.78 -12.04
CA LEU A 233 5.61 -17.86 -12.94
C LEU A 233 4.82 -17.30 -14.14
N LEU A 234 3.85 -16.44 -13.90
CA LEU A 234 3.06 -15.81 -14.95
C LEU A 234 3.93 -15.01 -15.92
N GLU A 235 4.91 -14.23 -15.41
CA GLU A 235 5.83 -13.46 -16.24
C GLU A 235 6.71 -14.36 -17.11
N SER A 236 7.22 -15.46 -16.56
CA SER A 236 8.01 -16.45 -17.30
C SER A 236 7.19 -17.12 -18.43
N GLU A 237 5.93 -17.47 -18.19
CA GLU A 237 5.03 -18.04 -19.20
C GLU A 237 4.73 -17.04 -20.33
N LEU A 238 4.50 -15.77 -20.00
CA LEU A 238 4.28 -14.71 -20.97
C LEU A 238 5.51 -14.48 -21.88
N ILE A 239 6.71 -14.50 -21.29
CA ILE A 239 7.97 -14.39 -22.06
C ILE A 239 8.11 -15.58 -23.02
N GLN A 240 7.90 -16.80 -22.56
CA GLN A 240 7.97 -18.01 -23.40
C GLN A 240 6.98 -17.95 -24.56
N LYS A 241 5.74 -17.54 -24.29
CA LYS A 241 4.69 -17.41 -25.30
C LYS A 241 5.05 -16.37 -26.38
N ASN A 242 5.58 -15.23 -25.97
CA ASN A 242 6.00 -14.17 -26.89
C ASN A 242 7.20 -14.60 -27.76
N VAL A 243 8.16 -15.34 -27.20
CA VAL A 243 9.28 -15.92 -27.97
C VAL A 243 8.79 -16.91 -29.03
N LEU A 244 7.88 -17.80 -28.66
CA LEU A 244 7.29 -18.78 -29.60
C LEU A 244 6.50 -18.10 -30.73
N GLN A 245 5.70 -17.07 -30.39
CA GLN A 245 4.98 -16.30 -31.42
C GLN A 245 5.93 -15.53 -32.36
N GLY A 246 7.00 -14.96 -31.80
CA GLY A 246 8.01 -14.27 -32.63
C GLY A 246 8.81 -15.18 -33.54
N LEU A 247 8.92 -16.48 -33.22
CA LEU A 247 9.53 -17.49 -34.09
C LEU A 247 8.57 -17.92 -35.23
N MET A 248 7.28 -18.04 -34.97
CA MET A 248 6.26 -18.44 -35.96
C MET A 248 5.94 -17.36 -36.99
N ILE A 249 6.28 -16.09 -36.76
CA ILE A 249 6.06 -14.98 -37.71
C ILE A 249 7.24 -14.85 -38.68
N ARG A 250 8.36 -15.56 -38.45
CA ARG A 250 9.58 -15.51 -39.28
C ARG A 250 9.71 -16.66 -40.28
N GLU A 251 8.76 -17.58 -40.31
CA GLU A 251 8.55 -18.61 -41.31
C GLU A 251 7.45 -18.18 -42.29
#